data_c280ee0f93162c9f0dae22b2e7a0422e
#
_entry.id   c280ee0f93162c9f0dae22b2e7a0422e
#
_cell.length_a   1.000
_cell.length_b   1.000
_cell.length_c   1.000
_cell.angle_alpha   90.00
_cell.angle_beta   90.00
_cell.angle_gamma   90.00
#
_symmetry.space_group_name_H-M   'P 1'
#
loop_
_entity.id
_entity.type
_entity.pdbx_description
1 polymer ?
#
loop_
_entity_poly.entity_id
_entity_poly.type
_entity_poly.pdbx_seq_one_letter_code
_entity_poly.pdbx_strand_id
1 'polypeptide(L)'
;MTTELILLGTGTPNLNPSRYQSSLVIIADGQPYVVDCGGGTMQRIARARDQFQLDALAMTKLNRLFLTHLHPDHTTGLPDFLIGPWVLDREDRVEVYGPQGTQTLVDGVLAAYEVGIAEHRDGLAPIDHPLTVDTSPIQEGK
;
A
#
# COMPACT_ATOMS: atom_id res chain seq x y z
N MET A 1 18.34 -17.51 -1.25
CA MET A 1 17.36 -16.53 -1.82
C MET A 1 16.00 -17.20 -1.85
N THR A 2 15.04 -16.66 -1.13
CA THR A 2 13.68 -17.17 -1.09
C THR A 2 12.73 -16.12 -1.65
N THR A 3 11.80 -16.54 -2.51
CA THR A 3 10.77 -15.67 -3.05
C THR A 3 9.41 -16.33 -2.86
N GLU A 4 8.48 -15.59 -2.28
CA GLU A 4 7.10 -16.02 -2.06
C GLU A 4 6.16 -15.08 -2.79
N LEU A 5 5.11 -15.63 -3.42
CA LEU A 5 4.05 -14.88 -4.08
C LEU A 5 2.73 -15.16 -3.35
N ILE A 6 2.05 -14.10 -2.95
CA ILE A 6 0.76 -14.19 -2.27
C ILE A 6 -0.27 -13.36 -3.04
N LEU A 7 -1.31 -14.01 -3.52
CA LEU A 7 -2.46 -13.35 -4.13
C LEU A 7 -3.39 -12.82 -3.02
N LEU A 8 -3.51 -11.51 -2.92
CA LEU A 8 -4.34 -10.85 -1.92
C LEU A 8 -5.76 -10.62 -2.42
N GLY A 9 -5.90 -10.23 -3.68
CA GLY A 9 -7.16 -10.01 -4.35
C GLY A 9 -7.06 -10.28 -5.84
N THR A 10 -8.09 -10.91 -6.40
CA THR A 10 -8.20 -11.27 -7.83
C THR A 10 -9.52 -10.78 -8.42
N GLY A 11 -10.16 -9.85 -7.74
CA GLY A 11 -11.44 -9.26 -8.16
C GLY A 11 -11.27 -8.23 -9.27
N THR A 12 -12.40 -7.72 -9.71
CA THR A 12 -12.56 -6.69 -10.74
C THR A 12 -13.28 -5.49 -10.13
N PRO A 13 -13.59 -4.43 -10.90
CA PRO A 13 -14.42 -3.33 -10.40
C PRO A 13 -15.77 -3.76 -9.81
N ASN A 14 -16.31 -4.88 -10.27
CA ASN A 14 -17.54 -5.45 -9.69
C ASN A 14 -17.27 -5.99 -8.29
N LEU A 15 -17.96 -5.43 -7.30
CA LEU A 15 -17.79 -5.85 -5.91
C LEU A 15 -18.29 -7.27 -5.71
N ASN A 16 -17.43 -8.10 -5.16
CA ASN A 16 -17.74 -9.49 -4.81
C ASN A 16 -17.28 -9.73 -3.36
N PRO A 17 -18.16 -10.10 -2.44
CA PRO A 17 -17.81 -10.27 -1.02
C PRO A 17 -16.79 -11.39 -0.77
N SER A 18 -16.66 -12.34 -1.70
CA SER A 18 -15.71 -13.45 -1.60
C SER A 18 -14.37 -13.18 -2.31
N ARG A 19 -14.24 -12.05 -3.00
CA ARG A 19 -13.08 -11.76 -3.83
C ARG A 19 -12.73 -10.29 -3.77
N TYR A 20 -11.65 -9.96 -3.09
CA TYR A 20 -11.14 -8.59 -3.01
C TYR A 20 -10.57 -8.12 -4.35
N GLN A 21 -10.51 -6.81 -4.53
CA GLN A 21 -9.99 -6.20 -5.75
C GLN A 21 -8.50 -6.50 -5.95
N SER A 22 -7.97 -6.20 -7.14
CA SER A 22 -6.65 -6.63 -7.57
C SER A 22 -5.53 -6.19 -6.63
N SER A 23 -4.80 -7.13 -6.10
CA SER A 23 -3.56 -6.92 -5.36
C SER A 23 -2.81 -8.24 -5.14
N LEU A 24 -1.50 -8.16 -5.13
CA LEU A 24 -0.62 -9.27 -4.72
C LEU A 24 0.59 -8.72 -3.96
N VAL A 25 1.31 -9.58 -3.25
CA VAL A 25 2.59 -9.24 -2.65
C VAL A 25 3.63 -10.29 -3.04
N ILE A 26 4.82 -9.81 -3.40
CA ILE A 26 6.01 -10.61 -3.58
C ILE A 26 6.91 -10.36 -2.37
N ILE A 27 7.29 -11.41 -1.67
CA ILE A 27 8.28 -11.32 -0.58
C ILE A 27 9.59 -11.90 -1.13
N ALA A 28 10.60 -11.07 -1.24
CA ALA A 28 11.93 -11.47 -1.69
C ALA A 28 12.94 -11.21 -0.57
N ASP A 29 13.56 -12.28 -0.06
CA ASP A 29 14.52 -12.24 1.04
C ASP A 29 13.98 -11.43 2.27
N GLY A 30 12.72 -11.61 2.59
CA GLY A 30 12.06 -10.96 3.73
C GLY A 30 11.58 -9.52 3.48
N GLN A 31 11.80 -8.97 2.27
CA GLN A 31 11.29 -7.64 1.87
C GLN A 31 9.99 -7.80 1.08
N PRO A 32 8.87 -7.20 1.50
CA PRO A 32 7.63 -7.21 0.75
C PRO A 32 7.61 -6.14 -0.35
N TYR A 33 7.08 -6.52 -1.50
CA TYR A 33 6.80 -5.67 -2.65
C TYR A 33 5.33 -5.86 -3.01
N VAL A 34 4.51 -4.84 -2.75
CA VAL A 34 3.07 -4.90 -3.06
C VAL A 34 2.87 -4.47 -4.52
N VAL A 35 2.06 -5.22 -5.26
CA VAL A 35 1.70 -4.90 -6.64
C VAL A 35 0.20 -4.72 -6.71
N ASP A 36 -0.22 -3.55 -7.14
CA ASP A 36 -1.57 -3.03 -7.08
C ASP A 36 -2.15 -2.97 -5.66
N CYS A 37 -3.06 -2.05 -5.45
CA CYS A 37 -3.64 -1.75 -4.17
C CYS A 37 -5.15 -1.49 -4.32
N GLY A 38 -5.88 -2.51 -4.74
CA GLY A 38 -7.33 -2.46 -4.81
C GLY A 38 -7.98 -2.46 -3.43
N GLY A 39 -9.30 -2.29 -3.40
CA GLY A 39 -10.05 -2.24 -2.15
C GLY A 39 -9.87 -3.51 -1.32
N GLY A 40 -9.55 -3.33 -0.02
CA GLY A 40 -9.35 -4.42 0.93
C GLY A 40 -7.93 -5.00 0.97
N THR A 41 -6.97 -4.44 0.23
CA THR A 41 -5.58 -4.92 0.21
C THR A 41 -4.98 -5.03 1.61
N MET A 42 -5.13 -4.01 2.46
CA MET A 42 -4.52 -4.01 3.79
C MET A 42 -5.11 -5.08 4.71
N GLN A 43 -6.42 -5.32 4.65
CA GLN A 43 -7.07 -6.40 5.39
C GLN A 43 -6.57 -7.78 4.94
N ARG A 44 -6.33 -7.93 3.63
CA ARG A 44 -5.80 -9.18 3.08
C ARG A 44 -4.34 -9.41 3.45
N ILE A 45 -3.52 -8.35 3.49
CA ILE A 45 -2.14 -8.42 4.00
C ILE A 45 -2.12 -8.86 5.46
N ALA A 46 -2.93 -8.23 6.31
CA ALA A 46 -3.02 -8.59 7.73
C ALA A 46 -3.46 -10.05 7.90
N ARG A 47 -4.46 -10.49 7.14
CA ARG A 47 -4.91 -11.90 7.16
C ARG A 47 -3.82 -12.87 6.70
N ALA A 48 -3.11 -12.55 5.62
CA ALA A 48 -2.03 -13.40 5.11
C ALA A 48 -0.87 -13.49 6.11
N ARG A 49 -0.49 -12.35 6.72
CA ARG A 49 0.50 -12.31 7.79
C ARG A 49 0.16 -13.28 8.92
N ASP A 50 -1.07 -13.20 9.42
CA ASP A 50 -1.48 -14.02 10.58
C ASP A 50 -1.68 -15.49 10.20
N GLN A 51 -2.29 -15.75 9.03
CA GLN A 51 -2.56 -17.13 8.57
C GLN A 51 -1.29 -17.92 8.26
N PHE A 52 -0.28 -17.26 7.68
CA PHE A 52 0.96 -17.90 7.22
C PHE A 52 2.16 -17.57 8.10
N GLN A 53 1.96 -16.83 9.20
CA GLN A 53 3.02 -16.41 10.13
C GLN A 53 4.17 -15.67 9.42
N LEU A 54 3.82 -14.71 8.55
CA LEU A 54 4.75 -13.98 7.70
C LEU A 54 5.15 -12.63 8.33
N ASP A 55 6.21 -12.60 9.12
CA ASP A 55 6.75 -11.39 9.73
C ASP A 55 7.17 -10.31 8.71
N ALA A 56 7.46 -10.73 7.48
CA ALA A 56 7.74 -9.81 6.38
C ALA A 56 6.55 -8.89 6.05
N LEU A 57 5.32 -9.30 6.39
CA LEU A 57 4.09 -8.51 6.18
C LEU A 57 3.71 -7.65 7.40
N ALA A 58 4.63 -7.42 8.34
CA ALA A 58 4.41 -6.44 9.41
C ALA A 58 4.16 -5.05 8.81
N MET A 59 3.24 -4.28 9.40
CA MET A 59 2.85 -2.95 8.90
C MET A 59 4.05 -2.02 8.74
N THR A 60 5.03 -2.11 9.63
CA THR A 60 6.28 -1.33 9.60
C THR A 60 7.18 -1.62 8.38
N LYS A 61 6.98 -2.74 7.69
CA LYS A 61 7.77 -3.15 6.52
C LYS A 61 7.11 -2.84 5.18
N LEU A 62 5.85 -2.41 5.19
CA LEU A 62 5.07 -2.14 3.97
C LEU A 62 5.39 -0.75 3.42
N ASN A 63 6.48 -0.64 2.68
CA ASN A 63 6.97 0.63 2.17
C ASN A 63 7.22 0.67 0.65
N ARG A 64 6.90 -0.40 -0.09
CA ARG A 64 7.07 -0.46 -1.55
C ARG A 64 5.80 -0.92 -2.23
N LEU A 65 5.29 -0.07 -3.12
CA LEU A 65 4.08 -0.31 -3.90
C LEU A 65 4.35 -0.08 -5.39
N PHE A 66 3.92 -1.01 -6.22
CA PHE A 66 3.98 -0.94 -7.67
C PHE A 66 2.56 -0.92 -8.23
N LEU A 67 2.19 0.12 -8.97
CA LEU A 67 0.90 0.23 -9.64
C LEU A 67 1.04 -0.12 -11.12
N THR A 68 0.32 -1.15 -11.56
CA THR A 68 0.33 -1.56 -12.97
C THR A 68 -0.38 -0.53 -13.84
N HIS A 69 -1.50 -0.01 -13.34
CA HIS A 69 -2.26 1.08 -13.95
C HIS A 69 -3.16 1.73 -12.88
N LEU A 70 -3.84 2.83 -13.24
CA LEU A 70 -4.54 3.68 -12.27
C LEU A 70 -6.06 3.49 -12.23
N HIS A 71 -6.58 2.36 -12.68
CA HIS A 71 -8.01 2.06 -12.51
C HIS A 71 -8.37 1.89 -11.02
N PRO A 72 -9.60 2.24 -10.61
CA PRO A 72 -10.00 2.22 -9.21
C PRO A 72 -9.82 0.87 -8.52
N ASP A 73 -10.10 -0.22 -9.19
CA ASP A 73 -9.95 -1.59 -8.63
C ASP A 73 -8.49 -2.01 -8.40
N HIS A 74 -7.52 -1.18 -8.81
CA HIS A 74 -6.10 -1.33 -8.54
C HIS A 74 -5.54 -0.27 -7.58
N THR A 75 -6.34 0.75 -7.20
CA THR A 75 -5.84 1.92 -6.45
C THR A 75 -6.71 2.36 -5.28
N THR A 76 -7.95 1.87 -5.13
CA THR A 76 -8.86 2.32 -4.05
C THR A 76 -8.37 2.01 -2.64
N GLY A 77 -7.44 1.07 -2.46
CA GLY A 77 -6.78 0.80 -1.20
C GLY A 77 -5.56 1.68 -0.89
N LEU A 78 -5.19 2.57 -1.81
CA LEU A 78 -3.98 3.41 -1.67
C LEU A 78 -3.98 4.27 -0.40
N PRO A 79 -5.07 4.96 -0.01
CA PRO A 79 -5.09 5.72 1.23
C PRO A 79 -4.75 4.87 2.46
N ASP A 80 -5.32 3.68 2.54
CA ASP A 80 -5.08 2.75 3.64
C ASP A 80 -3.62 2.27 3.66
N PHE A 81 -3.04 1.96 2.50
CA PHE A 81 -1.62 1.59 2.38
C PHE A 81 -0.66 2.71 2.76
N LEU A 82 -0.96 3.96 2.41
CA LEU A 82 -0.11 5.10 2.71
C LEU A 82 -0.18 5.49 4.18
N ILE A 83 -1.38 5.56 4.74
CA ILE A 83 -1.64 6.19 6.04
C ILE A 83 -1.69 5.15 7.18
N GLY A 84 -2.36 4.02 6.98
CA GLY A 84 -2.55 3.02 8.03
C GLY A 84 -1.24 2.54 8.66
N PRO A 85 -0.26 2.05 7.87
CA PRO A 85 1.04 1.63 8.41
C PRO A 85 1.84 2.77 9.08
N TRP A 86 1.72 4.01 8.59
CA TRP A 86 2.33 5.18 9.24
C TRP A 86 1.78 5.41 10.64
N VAL A 87 0.46 5.31 10.81
CA VAL A 87 -0.18 5.39 12.14
C VAL A 87 0.27 4.25 13.05
N LEU A 88 0.71 3.13 12.50
CA LEU A 88 1.20 1.92 13.18
C LEU A 88 2.74 1.82 13.17
N ASP A 89 3.42 2.96 13.30
CA ASP A 89 4.87 3.11 13.49
C ASP A 89 5.74 2.70 12.29
N ARG A 90 5.24 2.78 11.05
CA ARG A 90 6.11 2.74 9.89
C ARG A 90 6.85 4.07 9.75
N GLU A 91 8.12 4.11 10.10
CA GLU A 91 8.99 5.29 10.01
C GLU A 91 9.58 5.48 8.61
N ASP A 92 9.78 4.37 7.88
CA ASP A 92 10.36 4.39 6.54
C ASP A 92 9.46 5.14 5.56
N ARG A 93 10.12 5.88 4.63
CA ARG A 93 9.41 6.47 3.50
C ARG A 93 8.76 5.41 2.63
N VAL A 94 7.64 5.75 2.03
CA VAL A 94 6.96 4.91 1.06
C VAL A 94 7.44 5.24 -0.34
N GLU A 95 7.77 4.21 -1.09
CA GLU A 95 8.13 4.32 -2.50
C GLU A 95 6.97 3.76 -3.34
N VAL A 96 6.35 4.63 -4.14
CA VAL A 96 5.26 4.25 -5.06
C VAL A 96 5.76 4.35 -6.49
N TYR A 97 5.79 3.23 -7.16
CA TYR A 97 6.18 3.09 -8.56
C TYR A 97 4.93 2.90 -9.41
N GLY A 98 4.79 3.65 -10.50
CA GLY A 98 3.61 3.52 -11.34
C GLY A 98 3.69 4.30 -12.65
N PRO A 99 2.65 4.22 -13.49
CA PRO A 99 2.60 4.92 -14.76
C PRO A 99 2.44 6.43 -14.56
N GLN A 100 2.42 7.16 -15.67
CA GLN A 100 2.10 8.60 -15.66
C GLN A 100 0.78 8.84 -14.92
N GLY A 101 0.76 9.85 -14.03
CA GLY A 101 -0.39 10.18 -13.17
C GLY A 101 -0.29 9.66 -11.74
N THR A 102 0.66 8.77 -11.44
CA THR A 102 0.85 8.22 -10.07
C THR A 102 1.14 9.33 -9.05
N GLN A 103 1.99 10.31 -9.37
CA GLN A 103 2.25 11.46 -8.49
C GLN A 103 0.96 12.23 -8.19
N THR A 104 0.17 12.55 -9.21
CA THR A 104 -1.10 13.26 -9.05
C THR A 104 -2.07 12.48 -8.16
N LEU A 105 -2.14 11.16 -8.32
CA LEU A 105 -2.98 10.30 -7.49
C LEU A 105 -2.52 10.33 -6.03
N VAL A 106 -1.22 10.17 -5.77
CA VAL A 106 -0.65 10.21 -4.41
C VAL A 106 -0.89 11.57 -3.75
N ASP A 107 -0.60 12.66 -4.46
CA ASP A 107 -0.81 14.02 -3.95
C ASP A 107 -2.29 14.27 -3.63
N GLY A 108 -3.19 13.81 -4.49
CA GLY A 108 -4.63 13.91 -4.29
C GLY A 108 -5.11 13.13 -3.05
N VAL A 109 -4.58 11.92 -2.83
CA VAL A 109 -4.87 11.12 -1.64
C VAL A 109 -4.39 11.84 -0.38
N LEU A 110 -3.14 12.29 -0.34
CA LEU A 110 -2.58 12.98 0.83
C LEU A 110 -3.35 14.27 1.14
N ALA A 111 -3.71 15.05 0.12
CA ALA A 111 -4.52 16.24 0.28
C ALA A 111 -5.94 15.93 0.81
N ALA A 112 -6.57 14.86 0.32
CA ALA A 112 -7.90 14.46 0.78
C ALA A 112 -7.92 14.03 2.26
N TYR A 113 -6.82 13.49 2.76
CA TYR A 113 -6.69 13.02 4.15
C TYR A 113 -5.93 13.98 5.06
N GLU A 114 -5.61 15.21 4.61
CA GLU A 114 -4.74 16.13 5.34
C GLU A 114 -5.23 16.44 6.76
N VAL A 115 -6.54 16.59 6.97
CA VAL A 115 -7.10 16.85 8.30
C VAL A 115 -6.78 15.71 9.27
N GLY A 116 -7.03 14.46 8.87
CA GLY A 116 -6.75 13.30 9.70
C GLY A 116 -5.24 13.08 9.93
N ILE A 117 -4.42 13.33 8.90
CA ILE A 117 -2.96 13.27 9.02
C ILE A 117 -2.46 14.32 10.01
N ALA A 118 -2.96 15.56 9.93
CA ALA A 118 -2.60 16.62 10.86
C ALA A 118 -3.02 16.31 12.30
N GLU A 119 -4.19 15.70 12.51
CA GLU A 119 -4.64 15.26 13.83
C GLU A 119 -3.72 14.20 14.45
N HIS A 120 -3.22 13.27 13.65
CA HIS A 120 -2.23 12.28 14.11
C HIS A 120 -0.85 12.90 14.36
N ARG A 121 -0.45 13.87 13.56
CA ARG A 121 0.85 14.55 13.72
C ARG A 121 0.87 15.50 14.93
N ASP A 122 -0.19 16.28 15.12
CA ASP A 122 -0.22 17.42 16.02
C ASP A 122 -1.20 17.21 17.21
N GLY A 123 -1.84 16.06 17.33
CA GLY A 123 -2.88 15.76 18.33
C GLY A 123 -2.36 15.35 19.71
N LEU A 124 -3.22 14.72 20.53
CA LEU A 124 -2.92 14.37 21.92
C LEU A 124 -1.83 13.30 22.09
N ALA A 125 -1.65 12.45 21.08
CA ALA A 125 -0.59 11.42 21.03
C ALA A 125 0.10 11.54 19.66
N PRO A 126 0.95 12.55 19.48
CA PRO A 126 1.51 12.85 18.17
C PRO A 126 2.45 11.75 17.69
N ILE A 127 2.37 11.45 16.40
CA ILE A 127 3.33 10.60 15.70
C ILE A 127 4.59 11.45 15.48
N ASP A 128 5.73 11.00 15.95
CA ASP A 128 6.99 11.74 15.97
C ASP A 128 7.85 11.60 14.71
N HIS A 129 7.34 10.90 13.70
CA HIS A 129 8.00 10.72 12.41
C HIS A 129 7.11 11.15 11.24
N PRO A 130 7.68 11.68 10.15
CA PRO A 130 6.90 12.21 9.04
C PRO A 130 6.30 11.10 8.17
N LEU A 131 5.11 11.36 7.62
CA LEU A 131 4.58 10.59 6.49
C LEU A 131 5.26 11.08 5.21
N THR A 132 6.20 10.30 4.70
CA THR A 132 6.94 10.64 3.48
C THR A 132 6.64 9.64 2.39
N VAL A 133 6.20 10.13 1.23
CA VAL A 133 5.88 9.31 0.07
C VAL A 133 6.66 9.85 -1.14
N ASP A 134 7.46 8.99 -1.76
CA ASP A 134 8.15 9.28 -3.02
C ASP A 134 7.45 8.51 -4.14
N THR A 135 7.35 9.11 -5.31
CA THR A 135 6.84 8.44 -6.50
C THR A 135 7.92 8.34 -7.56
N SER A 136 7.92 7.24 -8.28
CA SER A 136 8.84 7.01 -9.39
C SER A 136 8.09 6.45 -10.60
N PRO A 137 8.32 7.01 -11.80
CA PRO A 137 7.68 6.52 -13.01
C PRO A 137 8.22 5.13 -13.37
N ILE A 138 7.30 4.21 -13.69
CA ILE A 138 7.66 2.98 -14.40
C ILE A 138 7.62 3.31 -15.87
N GLN A 139 8.76 3.14 -16.55
CA GLN A 139 8.82 3.25 -18.00
C GLN A 139 8.45 1.91 -18.61
N GLU A 140 7.53 1.95 -19.58
CA GLU A 140 7.28 0.76 -20.39
C GLU A 140 8.59 0.39 -21.12
N GLY A 141 8.99 -0.87 -20.96
CA GLY A 141 10.14 -1.41 -21.68
C GLY A 141 9.88 -1.37 -23.20
N LYS A 142 10.85 -0.86 -23.94
CA LYS A 142 10.83 -0.93 -25.40
C LYS A 142 11.19 -2.33 -25.87
#